data_d29f5b63957df90251e058e49d95f7f0
#
_entry.id   d29f5b63957df90251e058e49d95f7f0
#
_cell.length_a   1.000
_cell.length_b   1.000
_cell.length_c   1.000
_cell.angle_alpha   90.00
_cell.angle_beta   90.00
_cell.angle_gamma   90.00
#
_symmetry.space_group_name_H-M   'P 1'
#
loop_
_entity.id
_entity.type
_entity.pdbx_description
1 polymer ?
#
loop_
_entity_poly.entity_id
_entity_poly.type
_entity_poly.pdbx_seq_one_letter_code
_entity_poly.pdbx_strand_id
1 'polypeptide(L)'
;MGLAGTEGSAVVDFLLARGIMTITAHERQDREGFVAEFVRTHEWLPVERREAAARRLLDTSLAVQWKDRYLDGIERADLIFVPQSWFRYAENAPLRALRERGLRFSSMTQLFFEVSPCPIIGVTGTNGKFTVATLIYRMLAASGHRAFFSGNDRTHVPMLYYVDDIPADAWLVLEISNRQLVGLPYSPHIAVVTNVAPHHLDDHGSMDAYVETKRQIVAHQGPGDSAVLNADNEYTREMASLSPHPFLFSRREGLDAGAFIREGAIVIELGGLTRVLPLSVIKQPGPHAVENALAASLAASVAGASAPAMAQVLEEFHGLPYRFRVLGEFGGVQYIEDSLATNPTSAAAAIASLDRPFVLIAGGARPQASAEDFRPMADAVRSTAAPAKAVLLIGSTAPLLRDALAPAVARVEMCASLEAAVDSARTIAAPGDAVLLAPGCESFDQFVDYRQRGDRFAALVLPNDVVV
;
A
#
# COMPACT_ATOMS: atom_id res chain seq x y z
N MET A 1 14.37 18.11 3.01
CA MET A 1 14.02 18.41 1.59
C MET A 1 12.56 18.07 1.33
N GLY A 2 11.90 18.76 0.35
CA GLY A 2 10.49 18.49 0.01
C GLY A 2 9.53 18.93 1.11
N LEU A 3 9.63 20.19 1.53
CA LEU A 3 8.83 20.76 2.63
C LEU A 3 7.32 20.69 2.38
N ALA A 4 6.86 20.79 1.12
CA ALA A 4 5.46 20.66 0.75
C ALA A 4 4.95 19.20 0.79
N GLY A 5 5.84 18.23 0.85
CA GLY A 5 5.49 16.79 0.98
C GLY A 5 5.28 16.38 2.43
N THR A 6 4.45 15.34 2.63
CA THR A 6 4.16 14.79 3.97
C THR A 6 5.42 14.40 4.77
N GLU A 7 6.44 13.83 4.11
CA GLU A 7 7.67 13.43 4.79
C GLU A 7 8.48 14.63 5.26
N GLY A 8 8.68 15.63 4.37
CA GLY A 8 9.48 16.81 4.69
C GLY A 8 8.85 17.68 5.77
N SER A 9 7.54 17.93 5.70
CA SER A 9 6.81 18.71 6.70
C SER A 9 6.79 18.01 8.07
N ALA A 10 6.54 16.68 8.10
CA ALA A 10 6.53 15.91 9.35
C ALA A 10 7.90 15.94 10.04
N VAL A 11 9.00 15.80 9.29
CA VAL A 11 10.36 15.90 9.86
C VAL A 11 10.61 17.29 10.40
N VAL A 12 10.23 18.35 9.67
CA VAL A 12 10.42 19.74 10.14
C VAL A 12 9.61 20.01 11.40
N ASP A 13 8.32 19.68 11.42
CA ASP A 13 7.46 19.86 12.60
C ASP A 13 8.01 19.08 13.81
N PHE A 14 8.48 17.84 13.61
CA PHE A 14 9.09 17.02 14.64
C PHE A 14 10.37 17.66 15.22
N LEU A 15 11.27 18.16 14.38
CA LEU A 15 12.53 18.78 14.81
C LEU A 15 12.29 20.10 15.53
N LEU A 16 11.36 20.94 15.03
CA LEU A 16 10.97 22.19 15.68
C LEU A 16 10.35 21.95 17.06
N ALA A 17 9.49 20.93 17.21
CA ALA A 17 8.90 20.54 18.49
C ALA A 17 9.96 20.13 19.52
N ARG A 18 11.14 19.67 19.08
CA ARG A 18 12.30 19.31 19.94
C ARG A 18 13.31 20.45 20.12
N GLY A 19 12.95 21.66 19.71
CA GLY A 19 13.79 22.86 19.89
C GLY A 19 14.99 22.94 18.94
N ILE A 20 15.01 22.15 17.88
CA ILE A 20 16.05 22.25 16.85
C ILE A 20 15.68 23.38 15.91
N MET A 21 16.43 24.49 15.99
CA MET A 21 16.14 25.72 15.25
C MET A 21 17.06 25.96 14.03
N THR A 22 18.15 25.21 13.90
CA THR A 22 19.10 25.32 12.79
C THR A 22 18.67 24.45 11.60
N ILE A 23 17.49 24.73 11.07
CA ILE A 23 16.90 23.98 9.96
C ILE A 23 16.86 24.88 8.72
N THR A 24 17.37 24.35 7.60
CA THR A 24 17.13 24.91 6.27
C THR A 24 16.25 23.95 5.49
N ALA A 25 15.08 24.41 5.08
CA ALA A 25 14.20 23.65 4.22
C ALA A 25 14.58 23.86 2.75
N HIS A 26 14.45 22.82 1.95
CA HIS A 26 14.75 22.82 0.53
C HIS A 26 13.50 22.35 -0.24
N GLU A 27 12.89 23.27 -1.02
CA GLU A 27 11.59 23.04 -1.68
C GLU A 27 11.68 23.31 -3.19
N ARG A 28 11.19 22.37 -3.99
CA ARG A 28 11.21 22.45 -5.46
C ARG A 28 10.15 23.39 -6.02
N GLN A 29 9.07 23.58 -5.29
CA GLN A 29 8.05 24.57 -5.66
C GLN A 29 8.54 25.99 -5.35
N ASP A 30 7.93 26.98 -5.98
CA ASP A 30 8.00 28.34 -5.48
C ASP A 30 7.02 28.55 -4.31
N ARG A 31 7.06 29.71 -3.69
CA ARG A 31 6.22 30.02 -2.55
C ARG A 31 4.72 29.99 -2.87
N GLU A 32 4.34 30.27 -4.11
CA GLU A 32 2.94 30.25 -4.56
C GLU A 32 2.47 28.80 -4.76
N GLY A 33 3.27 27.97 -5.41
CA GLY A 33 2.98 26.55 -5.64
C GLY A 33 3.01 25.68 -4.38
N PHE A 34 3.74 26.12 -3.35
CA PHE A 34 3.90 25.39 -2.09
C PHE A 34 2.56 25.03 -1.43
N VAL A 35 1.64 26.00 -1.29
CA VAL A 35 0.36 25.78 -0.61
C VAL A 35 -0.47 24.75 -1.37
N ALA A 36 -0.54 24.84 -2.70
CA ALA A 36 -1.29 23.89 -3.53
C ALA A 36 -0.71 22.47 -3.40
N GLU A 37 0.61 22.35 -3.45
CA GLU A 37 1.29 21.05 -3.30
C GLU A 37 1.11 20.47 -1.89
N PHE A 38 1.20 21.29 -0.85
CA PHE A 38 0.94 20.86 0.53
C PHE A 38 -0.50 20.33 0.69
N VAL A 39 -1.50 21.08 0.21
CA VAL A 39 -2.91 20.67 0.25
C VAL A 39 -3.11 19.32 -0.45
N ARG A 40 -2.44 19.10 -1.58
CA ARG A 40 -2.50 17.87 -2.36
C ARG A 40 -1.84 16.67 -1.67
N THR A 41 -0.80 16.90 -0.88
CA THR A 41 0.00 15.81 -0.27
C THR A 41 -0.42 15.42 1.13
N HIS A 42 -1.17 16.28 1.84
CA HIS A 42 -1.58 16.07 3.24
C HIS A 42 -3.02 15.57 3.35
N GLU A 43 -3.33 14.47 2.68
CA GLU A 43 -4.69 13.90 2.64
C GLU A 43 -5.18 13.40 4.01
N TRP A 44 -4.28 13.12 4.94
CA TRP A 44 -4.59 12.77 6.33
C TRP A 44 -5.15 13.94 7.16
N LEU A 45 -4.90 15.19 6.73
CA LEU A 45 -5.51 16.36 7.34
C LEU A 45 -6.92 16.63 6.76
N PRO A 46 -7.89 17.03 7.57
CA PRO A 46 -9.17 17.55 7.08
C PRO A 46 -8.95 18.66 6.04
N VAL A 47 -9.71 18.65 4.96
CA VAL A 47 -9.51 19.57 3.82
C VAL A 47 -9.48 21.03 4.25
N GLU A 48 -10.37 21.43 5.17
CA GLU A 48 -10.49 22.78 5.72
C GLU A 48 -9.28 23.22 6.55
N ARG A 49 -8.44 22.31 6.98
CA ARG A 49 -7.23 22.59 7.80
C ARG A 49 -5.95 22.63 6.99
N ARG A 50 -5.92 22.05 5.79
CA ARG A 50 -4.69 21.86 5.00
C ARG A 50 -4.03 23.19 4.63
N GLU A 51 -4.82 24.15 4.14
CA GLU A 51 -4.29 25.46 3.75
C GLU A 51 -3.75 26.24 4.95
N ALA A 52 -4.47 26.24 6.07
CA ALA A 52 -4.02 26.89 7.31
C ALA A 52 -2.71 26.26 7.82
N ALA A 53 -2.56 24.92 7.75
CA ALA A 53 -1.36 24.24 8.13
C ALA A 53 -0.17 24.60 7.22
N ALA A 54 -0.38 24.66 5.89
CA ALA A 54 0.63 25.12 4.94
C ALA A 54 1.11 26.54 5.24
N ARG A 55 0.18 27.49 5.47
CA ARG A 55 0.49 28.89 5.79
C ARG A 55 1.25 28.99 7.12
N ARG A 56 0.81 28.26 8.16
CA ARG A 56 1.53 28.20 9.44
C ARG A 56 2.99 27.80 9.26
N LEU A 57 3.27 26.79 8.42
CA LEU A 57 4.63 26.34 8.16
C LEU A 57 5.47 27.41 7.44
N LEU A 58 4.86 28.20 6.53
CA LEU A 58 5.50 29.33 5.87
C LEU A 58 5.76 30.53 6.79
N ASP A 59 4.98 30.67 7.85
CA ASP A 59 5.11 31.77 8.84
C ASP A 59 6.13 31.45 9.93
N THR A 60 6.69 30.24 9.94
CA THR A 60 7.82 29.90 10.81
C THR A 60 9.07 30.67 10.38
N SER A 61 10.02 30.88 11.29
CA SER A 61 11.32 31.51 11.01
C SER A 61 12.28 30.61 10.21
N LEU A 62 11.74 29.61 9.50
CA LEU A 62 12.50 28.64 8.74
C LEU A 62 13.20 29.31 7.55
N ALA A 63 14.49 29.07 7.38
CA ALA A 63 15.18 29.40 6.14
C ALA A 63 14.74 28.40 5.05
N VAL A 64 14.21 28.89 3.92
CA VAL A 64 13.76 28.02 2.82
C VAL A 64 14.47 28.39 1.53
N GLN A 65 15.05 27.39 0.88
CA GLN A 65 15.59 27.48 -0.47
C GLN A 65 14.55 26.99 -1.47
N TRP A 66 14.14 27.86 -2.36
CA TRP A 66 13.01 27.66 -3.27
C TRP A 66 13.44 27.36 -4.70
N LYS A 67 12.70 26.53 -5.40
CA LYS A 67 12.72 26.34 -6.86
C LYS A 67 14.14 26.13 -7.41
N ASP A 68 14.62 27.03 -8.29
CA ASP A 68 15.93 26.90 -8.94
C ASP A 68 17.12 26.94 -7.97
N ARG A 69 16.90 27.46 -6.76
CA ARG A 69 17.89 27.56 -5.69
C ARG A 69 17.74 26.48 -4.62
N TYR A 70 16.87 25.50 -4.83
CA TYR A 70 16.50 24.55 -3.77
C TYR A 70 17.65 23.65 -3.30
N LEU A 71 18.77 23.57 -4.01
CA LEU A 71 19.98 22.86 -3.55
C LEU A 71 21.06 23.80 -2.99
N ASP A 72 20.85 25.12 -3.02
CA ASP A 72 21.87 26.07 -2.57
C ASP A 72 22.23 25.86 -1.09
N GLY A 73 23.54 25.70 -0.82
CA GLY A 73 24.06 25.55 0.55
C GLY A 73 23.82 24.20 1.23
N ILE A 74 23.21 23.23 0.54
CA ILE A 74 22.89 21.93 1.12
C ILE A 74 24.15 21.16 1.54
N GLU A 75 25.29 21.44 0.92
CA GLU A 75 26.58 20.82 1.24
C GLU A 75 27.15 21.24 2.61
N ARG A 76 26.53 22.23 3.24
CA ARG A 76 26.92 22.73 4.59
C ARG A 76 26.12 22.05 5.71
N ALA A 77 25.15 21.24 5.35
CA ALA A 77 24.31 20.55 6.34
C ALA A 77 25.09 19.42 7.03
N ASP A 78 24.93 19.29 8.34
CA ASP A 78 25.46 18.17 9.13
C ASP A 78 24.69 16.88 8.82
N LEU A 79 23.39 17.00 8.50
CA LEU A 79 22.49 15.91 8.19
C LEU A 79 21.42 16.38 7.19
N ILE A 80 21.21 15.61 6.13
CA ILE A 80 20.22 15.89 5.09
C ILE A 80 19.08 14.89 5.16
N PHE A 81 17.87 15.35 5.49
CA PHE A 81 16.65 14.54 5.36
C PHE A 81 16.12 14.59 3.93
N VAL A 82 16.03 13.43 3.30
CA VAL A 82 15.53 13.27 1.92
C VAL A 82 14.20 12.52 1.90
N PRO A 83 13.26 12.90 1.02
CA PRO A 83 12.05 12.10 0.80
C PRO A 83 12.39 10.79 0.09
N GLN A 84 11.57 9.75 0.28
CA GLN A 84 11.80 8.41 -0.26
C GLN A 84 12.02 8.33 -1.78
N SER A 85 11.57 9.34 -2.53
CA SER A 85 11.68 9.39 -4.00
C SER A 85 12.80 10.31 -4.51
N TRP A 86 13.65 10.85 -3.65
CA TRP A 86 14.63 11.87 -4.02
C TRP A 86 15.55 11.47 -5.19
N PHE A 87 15.92 10.20 -5.27
CA PHE A 87 16.84 9.67 -6.27
C PHE A 87 16.24 9.55 -7.68
N ARG A 88 14.92 9.68 -7.84
CA ARG A 88 14.23 9.63 -9.13
C ARG A 88 14.36 10.92 -9.94
N TYR A 89 14.69 12.01 -9.30
CA TYR A 89 14.74 13.32 -9.91
C TYR A 89 16.16 13.61 -10.41
N ALA A 90 16.27 13.93 -11.71
CA ALA A 90 17.56 14.23 -12.35
C ALA A 90 18.26 15.43 -11.68
N GLU A 91 17.49 16.41 -11.23
CA GLU A 91 17.96 17.61 -10.54
C GLU A 91 18.66 17.28 -9.21
N ASN A 92 18.38 16.12 -8.64
CA ASN A 92 19.01 15.63 -7.41
C ASN A 92 20.34 14.88 -7.67
N ALA A 93 20.85 14.84 -8.91
CA ALA A 93 22.16 14.24 -9.19
C ALA A 93 23.29 14.78 -8.29
N PRO A 94 23.37 16.10 -7.95
CA PRO A 94 24.38 16.61 -7.03
C PRO A 94 24.33 15.97 -5.64
N LEU A 95 23.16 15.54 -5.15
CA LEU A 95 23.02 14.91 -3.84
C LEU A 95 23.71 13.53 -3.79
N ARG A 96 23.73 12.80 -4.90
CA ARG A 96 24.47 11.52 -4.99
C ARG A 96 25.95 11.71 -4.76
N ALA A 97 26.53 12.71 -5.43
CA ALA A 97 27.93 13.08 -5.23
C ALA A 97 28.25 13.54 -3.79
N LEU A 98 27.33 14.26 -3.15
CA LEU A 98 27.47 14.64 -1.74
C LEU A 98 27.45 13.43 -0.82
N ARG A 99 26.57 12.46 -1.06
CA ARG A 99 26.51 11.20 -0.32
C ARG A 99 27.80 10.38 -0.47
N GLU A 100 28.33 10.29 -1.69
CA GLU A 100 29.61 9.61 -1.97
C GLU A 100 30.81 10.31 -1.28
N ARG A 101 30.73 11.61 -1.08
CA ARG A 101 31.71 12.40 -0.31
C ARG A 101 31.55 12.28 1.21
N GLY A 102 30.59 11.47 1.68
CA GLY A 102 30.42 11.18 3.09
C GLY A 102 29.45 12.11 3.84
N LEU A 103 28.69 12.98 3.16
CA LEU A 103 27.62 13.73 3.83
C LEU A 103 26.55 12.75 4.36
N ARG A 104 26.07 13.03 5.56
CA ARG A 104 25.09 12.19 6.23
C ARG A 104 23.69 12.44 5.67
N PHE A 105 23.02 11.37 5.29
CA PHE A 105 21.65 11.39 4.83
C PHE A 105 20.76 10.59 5.78
N SER A 106 19.53 11.05 5.96
CA SER A 106 18.49 10.37 6.69
C SER A 106 17.15 10.50 5.94
N SER A 107 16.13 9.83 6.42
CA SER A 107 14.76 9.89 5.91
C SER A 107 13.77 9.91 7.07
N MET A 108 12.51 10.23 6.79
CA MET A 108 11.44 10.10 7.78
C MET A 108 11.34 8.64 8.28
N THR A 109 11.48 7.66 7.39
CA THR A 109 11.44 6.24 7.77
C THR A 109 12.60 5.86 8.67
N GLN A 110 13.83 6.31 8.38
CA GLN A 110 14.98 6.09 9.25
C GLN A 110 14.73 6.71 10.63
N LEU A 111 14.21 7.93 10.67
CA LEU A 111 13.89 8.60 11.92
C LEU A 111 12.83 7.83 12.73
N PHE A 112 11.87 7.16 12.08
CA PHE A 112 10.90 6.28 12.78
C PHE A 112 11.62 5.19 13.61
N PHE A 113 12.64 4.55 13.05
CA PHE A 113 13.42 3.54 13.76
C PHE A 113 14.25 4.14 14.90
N GLU A 114 14.76 5.35 14.72
CA GLU A 114 15.61 6.03 15.72
C GLU A 114 14.82 6.55 16.92
N VAL A 115 13.55 6.94 16.72
CA VAL A 115 12.74 7.58 17.77
C VAL A 115 11.60 6.72 18.29
N SER A 116 11.32 5.56 17.71
CA SER A 116 10.25 4.68 18.17
C SER A 116 10.50 4.23 19.60
N PRO A 117 9.58 4.48 20.55
CA PRO A 117 9.72 4.04 21.92
C PRO A 117 9.42 2.54 22.11
N CYS A 118 8.85 1.89 21.10
CA CYS A 118 8.38 0.50 21.17
C CYS A 118 8.91 -0.33 19.99
N PRO A 119 8.84 -1.67 20.06
CA PRO A 119 9.24 -2.55 18.98
C PRO A 119 8.40 -2.35 17.71
N ILE A 120 9.05 -2.51 16.56
CA ILE A 120 8.48 -2.28 15.25
C ILE A 120 8.23 -3.61 14.54
N ILE A 121 7.04 -3.74 13.92
CA ILE A 121 6.73 -4.75 12.91
C ILE A 121 6.73 -4.04 11.55
N GLY A 122 7.69 -4.36 10.68
CA GLY A 122 7.82 -3.74 9.36
C GLY A 122 7.35 -4.69 8.26
N VAL A 123 6.42 -4.25 7.42
CA VAL A 123 5.85 -5.07 6.34
C VAL A 123 6.24 -4.51 4.99
N THR A 124 6.93 -5.32 4.18
CA THR A 124 7.25 -5.01 2.79
C THR A 124 6.84 -6.16 1.85
N GLY A 125 7.02 -5.93 0.56
CA GLY A 125 6.73 -6.88 -0.52
C GLY A 125 6.35 -6.17 -1.80
N THR A 126 6.12 -6.91 -2.86
CA THR A 126 5.57 -6.33 -4.09
C THR A 126 4.08 -6.06 -3.89
N ASN A 127 3.32 -7.07 -3.50
CA ASN A 127 1.87 -7.01 -3.27
C ASN A 127 1.52 -7.34 -1.82
N GLY A 128 0.33 -6.94 -1.35
CA GLY A 128 -0.21 -7.33 -0.04
C GLY A 128 0.29 -6.54 1.17
N LYS A 129 1.32 -5.68 1.05
CA LYS A 129 1.94 -4.94 2.18
C LYS A 129 0.93 -4.28 3.11
N PHE A 130 0.13 -3.38 2.56
CA PHE A 130 -0.82 -2.60 3.34
C PHE A 130 -1.90 -3.47 3.98
N THR A 131 -2.39 -4.48 3.24
CA THR A 131 -3.36 -5.46 3.76
C THR A 131 -2.79 -6.24 4.93
N VAL A 132 -1.57 -6.79 4.79
CA VAL A 132 -0.91 -7.57 5.84
C VAL A 132 -0.62 -6.68 7.05
N ALA A 133 -0.10 -5.47 6.86
CA ALA A 133 0.15 -4.54 7.96
C ALA A 133 -1.15 -4.16 8.70
N THR A 134 -2.24 -3.89 7.96
CA THR A 134 -3.55 -3.61 8.56
C THR A 134 -4.09 -4.81 9.35
N LEU A 135 -3.99 -6.02 8.79
CA LEU A 135 -4.42 -7.24 9.50
C LEU A 135 -3.60 -7.46 10.79
N ILE A 136 -2.27 -7.33 10.73
CA ILE A 136 -1.41 -7.46 11.92
C ILE A 136 -1.84 -6.46 13.01
N TYR A 137 -1.98 -5.18 12.63
CA TYR A 137 -2.43 -4.13 13.56
C TYR A 137 -3.77 -4.49 14.21
N ARG A 138 -4.77 -4.90 13.42
CA ARG A 138 -6.10 -5.27 13.94
C ARG A 138 -6.04 -6.51 14.82
N MET A 139 -5.27 -7.54 14.45
CA MET A 139 -5.10 -8.76 15.23
C MET A 139 -4.46 -8.50 16.60
N LEU A 140 -3.46 -7.63 16.65
CA LEU A 140 -2.84 -7.20 17.90
C LEU A 140 -3.83 -6.43 18.77
N ALA A 141 -4.52 -5.46 18.21
CA ALA A 141 -5.52 -4.67 18.92
C ALA A 141 -6.66 -5.55 19.48
N ALA A 142 -7.21 -6.46 18.65
CA ALA A 142 -8.25 -7.42 19.06
C ALA A 142 -7.75 -8.41 20.14
N SER A 143 -6.44 -8.64 20.23
CA SER A 143 -5.80 -9.46 21.27
C SER A 143 -5.50 -8.69 22.55
N GLY A 144 -5.87 -7.40 22.64
CA GLY A 144 -5.66 -6.56 23.79
C GLY A 144 -4.28 -5.90 23.86
N HIS A 145 -3.44 -6.03 22.84
CA HIS A 145 -2.18 -5.30 22.75
C HIS A 145 -2.42 -3.85 22.37
N ARG A 146 -1.63 -2.93 22.95
CA ARG A 146 -1.55 -1.58 22.43
C ARG A 146 -0.79 -1.62 21.09
N ALA A 147 -1.44 -1.23 20.03
CA ALA A 147 -0.86 -1.23 18.68
C ALA A 147 -1.10 0.11 18.00
N PHE A 148 -0.11 0.56 17.23
CA PHE A 148 -0.15 1.76 16.42
C PHE A 148 0.18 1.39 14.98
N PHE A 149 -0.37 2.14 14.02
CA PHE A 149 -0.20 1.86 12.60
C PHE A 149 0.25 3.11 11.86
N SER A 150 1.27 2.98 11.02
CA SER A 150 1.66 4.01 10.07
C SER A 150 1.80 3.41 8.67
N GLY A 151 0.94 3.84 7.76
CA GLY A 151 0.97 3.46 6.37
C GLY A 151 1.94 4.31 5.56
N ASN A 152 2.26 3.84 4.35
CA ASN A 152 3.06 4.58 3.37
C ASN A 152 2.18 5.34 2.35
N ASP A 153 0.99 5.67 2.71
CA ASP A 153 0.09 6.46 1.89
C ASP A 153 -0.11 7.87 2.49
N ARG A 154 -0.78 8.74 1.72
CA ARG A 154 -1.04 10.12 2.12
C ARG A 154 -2.22 10.28 3.07
N THR A 155 -2.93 9.20 3.37
CA THR A 155 -4.15 9.20 4.18
C THR A 155 -3.89 8.92 5.66
N HIS A 156 -2.72 8.40 5.98
CA HIS A 156 -2.32 8.09 7.35
C HIS A 156 -1.44 9.19 7.93
N VAL A 157 -1.71 9.53 9.18
CA VAL A 157 -0.90 10.48 9.94
C VAL A 157 0.51 9.90 10.10
N PRO A 158 1.57 10.60 9.69
CA PRO A 158 2.94 10.15 9.98
C PRO A 158 3.19 9.98 11.46
N MET A 159 3.86 8.90 11.85
CA MET A 159 4.15 8.56 13.25
C MET A 159 4.80 9.71 14.03
N LEU A 160 5.62 10.53 13.40
CA LEU A 160 6.29 11.65 14.06
C LEU A 160 5.34 12.64 14.74
N TYR A 161 4.07 12.72 14.32
CA TYR A 161 3.07 13.60 14.94
C TYR A 161 2.49 13.06 16.25
N TYR A 162 2.65 11.75 16.53
CA TYR A 162 2.11 11.11 17.74
C TYR A 162 3.10 10.18 18.43
N VAL A 163 4.40 10.26 18.08
CA VAL A 163 5.44 9.36 18.62
C VAL A 163 5.55 9.45 20.15
N ASP A 164 5.33 10.62 20.72
CA ASP A 164 5.41 10.85 22.16
C ASP A 164 4.21 10.23 22.91
N ASP A 165 3.12 9.91 22.22
CA ASP A 165 1.94 9.24 22.77
C ASP A 165 2.05 7.70 22.70
N ILE A 166 3.07 7.16 22.03
CA ILE A 166 3.28 5.71 21.90
C ILE A 166 3.97 5.17 23.16
N PRO A 167 3.34 4.27 23.91
CA PRO A 167 3.98 3.67 25.09
C PRO A 167 4.99 2.59 24.69
N ALA A 168 6.00 2.39 25.53
CA ALA A 168 7.11 1.46 25.28
C ALA A 168 6.69 -0.02 25.18
N ASP A 169 5.55 -0.39 25.75
CA ASP A 169 4.98 -1.75 25.71
C ASP A 169 3.96 -1.94 24.56
N ALA A 170 3.89 -1.01 23.63
CA ALA A 170 3.08 -1.10 22.42
C ALA A 170 3.82 -1.83 21.29
N TRP A 171 3.10 -2.07 20.19
CA TRP A 171 3.64 -2.45 18.89
C TRP A 171 3.40 -1.33 17.88
N LEU A 172 4.43 -0.98 17.13
CA LEU A 172 4.30 -0.08 15.98
C LEU A 172 4.35 -0.91 14.69
N VAL A 173 3.25 -0.93 13.94
CA VAL A 173 3.17 -1.61 12.66
C VAL A 173 3.39 -0.61 11.52
N LEU A 174 4.42 -0.82 10.72
CA LEU A 174 4.80 0.03 9.58
C LEU A 174 4.63 -0.70 8.25
N GLU A 175 3.92 -0.10 7.31
CA GLU A 175 4.03 -0.49 5.91
C GLU A 175 5.22 0.21 5.29
N ILE A 176 6.19 -0.55 4.76
CA ILE A 176 7.46 -0.03 4.25
C ILE A 176 7.60 -0.33 2.76
N SER A 177 7.66 0.71 1.94
CA SER A 177 7.87 0.60 0.49
C SER A 177 9.32 0.25 0.14
N ASN A 178 9.54 -0.20 -1.10
CA ASN A 178 10.90 -0.41 -1.62
C ASN A 178 11.75 0.88 -1.60
N ARG A 179 11.13 2.04 -1.85
CA ARG A 179 11.86 3.33 -1.83
C ARG A 179 12.31 3.72 -0.44
N GLN A 180 11.53 3.40 0.58
CA GLN A 180 11.88 3.63 1.99
C GLN A 180 13.01 2.72 2.48
N LEU A 181 13.17 1.55 1.86
CA LEU A 181 14.26 0.61 2.17
C LEU A 181 15.59 1.00 1.55
N VAL A 182 15.63 1.89 0.55
CA VAL A 182 16.89 2.29 -0.11
C VAL A 182 17.84 2.94 0.90
N GLY A 183 18.87 2.21 1.30
CA GLY A 183 19.90 2.66 2.24
C GLY A 183 19.41 2.83 3.68
N LEU A 184 18.31 2.20 4.06
CA LEU A 184 17.86 2.14 5.45
C LEU A 184 18.79 1.23 6.26
N PRO A 185 19.50 1.76 7.29
CA PRO A 185 20.47 0.98 8.08
C PRO A 185 19.82 0.27 9.27
N TYR A 186 18.52 0.02 9.24
CA TYR A 186 17.75 -0.58 10.31
C TYR A 186 16.84 -1.68 9.80
N SER A 187 16.61 -2.70 10.62
CA SER A 187 15.57 -3.71 10.43
C SER A 187 14.56 -3.65 11.56
N PRO A 188 13.27 -3.96 11.34
CA PRO A 188 12.27 -4.04 12.39
C PRO A 188 12.49 -5.29 13.25
N HIS A 189 11.95 -5.28 14.47
CA HIS A 189 11.95 -6.44 15.38
C HIS A 189 11.25 -7.66 14.76
N ILE A 190 10.18 -7.40 13.99
CA ILE A 190 9.56 -8.43 13.17
C ILE A 190 9.49 -7.89 11.74
N ALA A 191 10.30 -8.46 10.84
CA ALA A 191 10.30 -8.15 9.42
C ALA A 191 9.33 -9.08 8.69
N VAL A 192 8.41 -8.53 7.91
CA VAL A 192 7.48 -9.33 7.11
C VAL A 192 7.70 -9.03 5.63
N VAL A 193 7.98 -10.07 4.83
CA VAL A 193 8.11 -9.95 3.37
C VAL A 193 7.05 -10.82 2.70
N THR A 194 6.04 -10.19 2.12
CA THR A 194 4.88 -10.90 1.56
C THR A 194 5.23 -11.67 0.29
N ASN A 195 5.89 -11.01 -0.66
CA ASN A 195 6.36 -11.57 -1.92
C ASN A 195 7.30 -10.59 -2.62
N VAL A 196 8.08 -11.11 -3.58
CA VAL A 196 8.88 -10.32 -4.51
C VAL A 196 8.59 -10.79 -5.94
N ALA A 197 8.12 -9.88 -6.78
CA ALA A 197 7.82 -10.10 -8.19
C ALA A 197 8.26 -8.88 -9.00
N PRO A 198 8.48 -8.99 -10.32
CA PRO A 198 8.90 -7.86 -11.15
C PRO A 198 7.96 -6.67 -11.00
N HIS A 199 8.49 -5.55 -10.50
CA HIS A 199 7.76 -4.30 -10.30
C HIS A 199 8.76 -3.16 -10.11
N HIS A 200 8.43 -1.93 -10.56
CA HIS A 200 9.30 -0.76 -10.42
C HIS A 200 10.73 -0.95 -10.94
N LEU A 201 10.92 -1.72 -12.01
CA LEU A 201 12.25 -1.96 -12.58
C LEU A 201 12.86 -0.69 -13.20
N ASP A 202 12.04 0.28 -13.56
CA ASP A 202 12.43 1.64 -13.93
C ASP A 202 13.12 2.40 -12.78
N ASP A 203 12.73 2.16 -11.53
CA ASP A 203 13.34 2.76 -10.35
C ASP A 203 14.67 2.09 -9.96
N HIS A 204 14.80 0.77 -10.18
CA HIS A 204 15.92 -0.04 -9.68
C HIS A 204 16.89 -0.50 -10.76
N GLY A 205 16.53 -0.42 -12.03
CA GLY A 205 17.36 -0.83 -13.16
C GLY A 205 17.40 -2.34 -13.41
N SER A 206 17.28 -3.19 -12.39
CA SER A 206 17.24 -4.64 -12.51
C SER A 206 16.42 -5.32 -11.43
N MET A 207 16.05 -6.58 -11.66
CA MET A 207 15.37 -7.40 -10.65
C MET A 207 16.26 -7.66 -9.43
N ASP A 208 17.55 -7.90 -9.65
CA ASP A 208 18.53 -8.14 -8.57
C ASP A 208 18.64 -6.94 -7.63
N ALA A 209 18.72 -5.73 -8.18
CA ALA A 209 18.75 -4.49 -7.39
C ALA A 209 17.45 -4.29 -6.61
N TYR A 210 16.30 -4.66 -7.18
CA TYR A 210 15.02 -4.62 -6.51
C TYR A 210 14.94 -5.61 -5.34
N VAL A 211 15.40 -6.86 -5.56
CA VAL A 211 15.50 -7.90 -4.51
C VAL A 211 16.43 -7.44 -3.40
N GLU A 212 17.63 -6.94 -3.75
CA GLU A 212 18.62 -6.46 -2.79
C GLU A 212 18.06 -5.30 -1.93
N THR A 213 17.30 -4.39 -2.55
CA THR A 213 16.62 -3.34 -1.80
C THR A 213 15.63 -3.91 -0.78
N LYS A 214 14.89 -4.96 -1.12
CA LYS A 214 13.95 -5.60 -0.17
C LYS A 214 14.65 -6.40 0.92
N ARG A 215 15.83 -6.98 0.64
CA ARG A 215 16.66 -7.68 1.63
C ARG A 215 17.07 -6.77 2.79
N GLN A 216 17.14 -5.44 2.57
CA GLN A 216 17.48 -4.48 3.63
C GLN A 216 16.54 -4.58 4.84
N ILE A 217 15.29 -5.01 4.67
CA ILE A 217 14.35 -5.13 5.80
C ILE A 217 14.77 -6.20 6.82
N VAL A 218 15.58 -7.18 6.43
CA VAL A 218 16.09 -8.25 7.31
C VAL A 218 17.60 -8.16 7.56
N ALA A 219 18.32 -7.38 6.75
CA ALA A 219 19.78 -7.39 6.73
C ALA A 219 20.47 -6.88 8.02
N HIS A 220 19.74 -6.12 8.83
CA HIS A 220 20.24 -5.49 10.06
C HIS A 220 19.58 -6.06 11.33
N GLN A 221 18.91 -7.23 11.23
CA GLN A 221 18.31 -7.89 12.39
C GLN A 221 19.33 -8.39 13.38
N GLY A 222 19.06 -8.14 14.68
CA GLY A 222 19.84 -8.63 15.81
C GLY A 222 19.27 -9.93 16.40
N PRO A 223 19.92 -10.52 17.42
CA PRO A 223 19.57 -11.84 17.96
C PRO A 223 18.13 -11.97 18.50
N GLY A 224 17.47 -10.86 18.84
CA GLY A 224 16.09 -10.85 19.36
C GLY A 224 15.03 -10.66 18.28
N ASP A 225 15.45 -10.44 17.03
CA ASP A 225 14.54 -10.10 15.93
C ASP A 225 14.10 -11.34 15.14
N SER A 226 13.00 -11.23 14.45
CA SER A 226 12.40 -12.33 13.68
C SER A 226 11.99 -11.87 12.29
N ALA A 227 12.00 -12.79 11.32
CA ALA A 227 11.48 -12.55 9.98
C ALA A 227 10.32 -13.50 9.66
N VAL A 228 9.30 -13.00 9.01
CA VAL A 228 8.15 -13.74 8.47
C VAL A 228 8.20 -13.67 6.96
N LEU A 229 8.47 -14.80 6.31
CA LEU A 229 8.87 -14.87 4.91
C LEU A 229 8.02 -15.88 4.13
N ASN A 230 7.70 -15.56 2.88
CA ASN A 230 6.92 -16.43 2.01
C ASN A 230 7.78 -17.57 1.43
N ALA A 231 7.51 -18.81 1.83
CA ALA A 231 8.21 -19.99 1.32
C ALA A 231 7.84 -20.32 -0.15
N ASP A 232 6.67 -19.87 -0.60
CA ASP A 232 6.22 -20.09 -2.00
C ASP A 232 6.88 -19.14 -3.01
N ASN A 233 7.68 -18.17 -2.52
CA ASN A 233 8.39 -17.19 -3.33
C ASN A 233 9.90 -17.37 -3.15
N GLU A 234 10.63 -17.69 -4.21
CA GLU A 234 12.06 -18.00 -4.20
C GLU A 234 12.89 -16.89 -3.54
N TYR A 235 12.67 -15.64 -3.94
CA TYR A 235 13.44 -14.50 -3.42
C TYR A 235 13.24 -14.29 -1.91
N THR A 236 12.01 -14.48 -1.41
CA THR A 236 11.76 -14.32 0.02
C THR A 236 12.26 -15.52 0.82
N ARG A 237 12.19 -16.72 0.28
CA ARG A 237 12.74 -17.93 0.92
C ARG A 237 14.25 -17.80 1.16
N GLU A 238 15.01 -17.26 0.21
CA GLU A 238 16.44 -17.02 0.36
C GLU A 238 16.79 -16.03 1.47
N MET A 239 15.90 -15.06 1.75
CA MET A 239 16.10 -14.10 2.83
C MET A 239 16.10 -14.74 4.24
N ALA A 240 15.63 -15.98 4.37
CA ALA A 240 15.63 -16.70 5.64
C ALA A 240 17.04 -16.84 6.24
N SER A 241 18.07 -16.95 5.40
CA SER A 241 19.47 -17.03 5.84
C SER A 241 20.01 -15.74 6.46
N LEU A 242 19.31 -14.62 6.29
CA LEU A 242 19.72 -13.31 6.79
C LEU A 242 19.12 -13.00 8.16
N SER A 243 18.10 -13.73 8.61
CA SER A 243 17.43 -13.51 9.90
C SER A 243 17.89 -14.51 10.96
N PRO A 244 18.08 -14.07 12.22
CA PRO A 244 18.38 -14.99 13.32
C PRO A 244 17.22 -15.94 13.64
N HIS A 245 15.97 -15.50 13.45
CA HIS A 245 14.77 -16.31 13.70
C HIS A 245 13.80 -16.20 12.50
N PRO A 246 14.05 -16.94 11.40
CA PRO A 246 13.14 -16.94 10.26
C PRO A 246 11.95 -17.87 10.51
N PHE A 247 10.75 -17.35 10.32
CA PHE A 247 9.49 -18.09 10.24
C PHE A 247 8.96 -18.04 8.83
N LEU A 248 8.60 -19.21 8.28
CA LEU A 248 8.11 -19.30 6.92
C LEU A 248 6.59 -19.43 6.90
N PHE A 249 5.95 -18.90 5.87
CA PHE A 249 4.57 -19.24 5.58
C PHE A 249 4.43 -19.78 4.16
N SER A 250 3.52 -20.74 3.98
CA SER A 250 3.25 -21.36 2.68
C SER A 250 1.77 -21.68 2.50
N ARG A 251 1.26 -21.42 1.32
CA ARG A 251 -0.06 -21.85 0.88
C ARG A 251 0.00 -23.23 0.19
N ARG A 252 1.17 -23.64 -0.26
CA ARG A 252 1.37 -24.81 -1.15
C ARG A 252 1.94 -26.02 -0.45
N GLU A 253 2.76 -25.84 0.57
CA GLU A 253 3.44 -26.92 1.26
C GLU A 253 3.25 -26.86 2.77
N GLY A 254 3.27 -28.01 3.43
CA GLY A 254 3.34 -28.11 4.88
C GLY A 254 4.75 -27.76 5.38
N LEU A 255 4.80 -27.13 6.54
CA LEU A 255 6.04 -26.70 7.18
C LEU A 255 6.16 -27.32 8.58
N ASP A 256 7.36 -27.61 9.04
CA ASP A 256 7.61 -28.08 10.41
C ASP A 256 7.42 -26.97 11.44
N ALA A 257 7.68 -25.71 11.03
CA ALA A 257 7.44 -24.50 11.82
C ALA A 257 7.01 -23.35 10.90
N GLY A 258 6.14 -22.44 11.41
CA GLY A 258 5.61 -21.33 10.62
C GLY A 258 4.11 -21.43 10.41
N ALA A 259 3.59 -20.88 9.30
CA ALA A 259 2.16 -20.93 8.97
C ALA A 259 1.91 -21.60 7.63
N PHE A 260 0.98 -22.54 7.57
CA PHE A 260 0.66 -23.29 6.36
C PHE A 260 -0.78 -23.77 6.35
N ILE A 261 -1.23 -24.34 5.24
CA ILE A 261 -2.57 -24.90 5.09
C ILE A 261 -2.55 -26.40 5.34
N ARG A 262 -3.42 -26.86 6.24
CA ARG A 262 -3.68 -28.29 6.48
C ARG A 262 -5.16 -28.49 6.76
N GLU A 263 -5.80 -29.45 6.08
CA GLU A 263 -7.19 -29.88 6.31
C GLU A 263 -8.21 -28.71 6.34
N GLY A 264 -8.08 -27.74 5.43
CA GLY A 264 -9.00 -26.61 5.34
C GLY A 264 -8.81 -25.55 6.43
N ALA A 265 -7.64 -25.51 7.07
CA ALA A 265 -7.30 -24.54 8.08
C ALA A 265 -5.90 -23.96 7.87
N ILE A 266 -5.68 -22.73 8.35
CA ILE A 266 -4.37 -22.18 8.62
C ILE A 266 -3.87 -22.82 9.92
N VAL A 267 -2.74 -23.48 9.86
CA VAL A 267 -2.04 -24.03 11.01
C VAL A 267 -0.78 -23.20 11.24
N ILE A 268 -0.57 -22.75 12.46
CA ILE A 268 0.61 -21.98 12.86
C ILE A 268 1.34 -22.78 13.94
N GLU A 269 2.57 -23.21 13.61
CA GLU A 269 3.45 -23.94 14.50
C GLU A 269 4.61 -23.04 14.93
N LEU A 270 4.64 -22.69 16.24
CA LEU A 270 5.65 -21.81 16.81
C LEU A 270 6.16 -22.38 18.15
N GLY A 271 7.39 -22.92 18.17
CA GLY A 271 8.05 -23.32 19.40
C GLY A 271 7.27 -24.35 20.25
N GLY A 272 6.57 -25.29 19.60
CA GLY A 272 5.71 -26.28 20.25
C GLY A 272 4.30 -25.80 20.56
N LEU A 273 3.94 -24.58 20.17
CA LEU A 273 2.58 -24.05 20.24
C LEU A 273 1.91 -24.13 18.87
N THR A 274 0.77 -24.84 18.81
CA THR A 274 -0.07 -24.95 17.61
C THR A 274 -1.29 -24.04 17.73
N ARG A 275 -1.53 -23.22 16.70
CA ARG A 275 -2.77 -22.45 16.53
C ARG A 275 -3.45 -22.87 15.23
N VAL A 276 -4.77 -22.93 15.25
CA VAL A 276 -5.56 -23.33 14.08
C VAL A 276 -6.65 -22.30 13.82
N LEU A 277 -6.75 -21.84 12.58
CA LEU A 277 -7.77 -20.89 12.11
C LEU A 277 -8.46 -21.51 10.90
N PRO A 278 -9.80 -21.70 10.89
CA PRO A 278 -10.50 -22.23 9.74
C PRO A 278 -10.32 -21.32 8.50
N LEU A 279 -10.09 -21.87 7.31
CA LEU A 279 -10.02 -21.06 6.08
C LEU A 279 -11.33 -20.32 5.77
N SER A 280 -12.47 -20.83 6.27
CA SER A 280 -13.78 -20.21 6.09
C SER A 280 -13.93 -18.83 6.71
N VAL A 281 -13.05 -18.43 7.64
CA VAL A 281 -13.02 -17.07 8.19
C VAL A 281 -12.48 -16.04 7.20
N ILE A 282 -11.76 -16.46 6.14
CA ILE A 282 -11.26 -15.55 5.11
C ILE A 282 -12.40 -15.21 4.15
N LYS A 283 -12.85 -13.94 4.18
CA LYS A 283 -13.98 -13.47 3.36
C LYS A 283 -13.58 -12.92 2.01
N GLN A 284 -12.31 -12.53 1.84
CA GLN A 284 -11.80 -12.10 0.56
C GLN A 284 -11.55 -13.29 -0.38
N PRO A 285 -11.91 -13.18 -1.67
CA PRO A 285 -11.64 -14.23 -2.65
C PRO A 285 -10.17 -14.27 -3.08
N GLY A 286 -9.78 -15.42 -3.63
CA GLY A 286 -8.52 -15.62 -4.31
C GLY A 286 -7.36 -16.04 -3.43
N PRO A 287 -6.33 -16.62 -4.05
CA PRO A 287 -5.17 -17.19 -3.35
C PRO A 287 -4.33 -16.15 -2.60
N HIS A 288 -4.30 -14.91 -3.06
CA HIS A 288 -3.59 -13.81 -2.40
C HIS A 288 -4.21 -13.43 -1.05
N ALA A 289 -5.53 -13.62 -0.86
CA ALA A 289 -6.17 -13.39 0.42
C ALA A 289 -5.68 -14.40 1.47
N VAL A 290 -5.52 -15.66 1.06
CA VAL A 290 -4.96 -16.72 1.90
C VAL A 290 -3.50 -16.44 2.24
N GLU A 291 -2.69 -16.02 1.27
CA GLU A 291 -1.28 -15.66 1.50
C GLU A 291 -1.15 -14.48 2.48
N ASN A 292 -1.97 -13.44 2.31
CA ASN A 292 -2.01 -12.30 3.22
C ASN A 292 -2.43 -12.72 4.65
N ALA A 293 -3.43 -13.59 4.77
CA ALA A 293 -3.89 -14.12 6.05
C ALA A 293 -2.81 -14.96 6.74
N LEU A 294 -2.09 -15.82 6.00
CA LEU A 294 -0.95 -16.60 6.51
C LEU A 294 0.15 -15.68 7.05
N ALA A 295 0.59 -14.72 6.23
CA ALA A 295 1.62 -13.76 6.61
C ALA A 295 1.23 -12.95 7.86
N ALA A 296 0.01 -12.41 7.87
CA ALA A 296 -0.48 -11.58 8.97
C ALA A 296 -0.65 -12.38 10.27
N SER A 297 -1.28 -13.56 10.18
CA SER A 297 -1.53 -14.41 11.35
C SER A 297 -0.23 -14.94 11.95
N LEU A 298 0.78 -15.28 11.12
CA LEU A 298 2.08 -15.69 11.61
C LEU A 298 2.79 -14.53 12.32
N ALA A 299 2.88 -13.36 11.69
CA ALA A 299 3.52 -12.19 12.30
C ALA A 299 2.82 -11.76 13.61
N ALA A 300 1.48 -11.72 13.60
CA ALA A 300 0.70 -11.41 14.80
C ALA A 300 0.91 -12.47 15.91
N SER A 301 1.04 -13.77 15.55
CA SER A 301 1.35 -14.83 16.52
C SER A 301 2.73 -14.70 17.12
N VAL A 302 3.74 -14.32 16.33
CA VAL A 302 5.11 -14.01 16.82
C VAL A 302 5.07 -12.84 17.79
N ALA A 303 4.23 -11.83 17.52
CA ALA A 303 4.01 -10.67 18.40
C ALA A 303 3.07 -10.94 19.60
N GLY A 304 2.54 -12.16 19.75
CA GLY A 304 1.73 -12.57 20.91
C GLY A 304 0.21 -12.53 20.73
N ALA A 305 -0.32 -12.28 19.53
CA ALA A 305 -1.76 -12.28 19.29
C ALA A 305 -2.39 -13.66 19.51
N SER A 306 -3.64 -13.68 19.96
CA SER A 306 -4.40 -14.90 20.25
C SER A 306 -5.12 -15.44 19.00
N ALA A 307 -5.28 -16.76 18.88
CA ALA A 307 -5.97 -17.36 17.75
C ALA A 307 -7.43 -16.90 17.61
N PRO A 308 -8.25 -16.76 18.69
CA PRO A 308 -9.61 -16.24 18.57
C PRO A 308 -9.68 -14.84 17.99
N ALA A 309 -8.79 -13.93 18.45
CA ALA A 309 -8.74 -12.56 17.93
C ALA A 309 -8.34 -12.51 16.46
N MET A 310 -7.36 -13.34 16.06
CA MET A 310 -6.97 -13.44 14.65
C MET A 310 -8.12 -13.95 13.77
N ALA A 311 -8.84 -14.98 14.21
CA ALA A 311 -10.00 -15.53 13.50
C ALA A 311 -11.11 -14.47 13.36
N GLN A 312 -11.43 -13.76 14.43
CA GLN A 312 -12.41 -12.66 14.43
C GLN A 312 -12.03 -11.59 13.39
N VAL A 313 -10.77 -11.13 13.42
CA VAL A 313 -10.31 -10.08 12.48
C VAL A 313 -10.40 -10.55 11.03
N LEU A 314 -10.03 -11.81 10.73
CA LEU A 314 -10.15 -12.36 9.38
C LEU A 314 -11.62 -12.48 8.94
N GLU A 315 -12.52 -12.81 9.85
CA GLU A 315 -13.96 -12.91 9.55
C GLU A 315 -14.60 -11.55 9.27
N GLU A 316 -14.18 -10.51 9.99
CA GLU A 316 -14.67 -9.13 9.83
C GLU A 316 -13.98 -8.40 8.66
N PHE A 317 -12.89 -8.98 8.11
CA PHE A 317 -12.11 -8.30 7.07
C PHE A 317 -12.61 -8.60 5.66
N HIS A 318 -13.35 -7.67 5.10
CA HIS A 318 -13.90 -7.74 3.74
C HIS A 318 -13.04 -7.03 2.68
N GLY A 319 -11.85 -6.57 3.05
CA GLY A 319 -10.94 -5.80 2.20
C GLY A 319 -10.67 -4.40 2.75
N LEU A 320 -9.72 -3.73 2.14
CA LEU A 320 -9.42 -2.33 2.45
C LEU A 320 -10.38 -1.42 1.67
N PRO A 321 -10.76 -0.27 2.22
CA PRO A 321 -11.50 0.72 1.46
C PRO A 321 -10.79 1.01 0.13
N TYR A 322 -11.56 1.02 -0.94
CA TYR A 322 -11.13 1.31 -2.31
C TYR A 322 -10.09 0.34 -2.90
N ARG A 323 -9.80 -0.79 -2.24
CA ARG A 323 -8.80 -1.77 -2.68
C ARG A 323 -9.36 -3.19 -2.62
N PHE A 324 -9.86 -3.68 -3.73
CA PHE A 324 -10.45 -5.02 -3.91
C PHE A 324 -11.38 -5.42 -2.74
N ARG A 325 -12.25 -4.49 -2.36
CA ARG A 325 -13.19 -4.63 -1.25
C ARG A 325 -14.47 -5.32 -1.74
N VAL A 326 -14.80 -6.44 -1.13
CA VAL A 326 -16.11 -7.08 -1.34
C VAL A 326 -17.16 -6.27 -0.56
N LEU A 327 -18.05 -5.62 -1.28
CA LEU A 327 -19.14 -4.82 -0.70
C LEU A 327 -20.29 -5.71 -0.21
N GLY A 328 -20.50 -6.86 -0.85
CA GLY A 328 -21.53 -7.82 -0.51
C GLY A 328 -21.96 -8.67 -1.70
N GLU A 329 -22.92 -9.55 -1.46
CA GLU A 329 -23.59 -10.34 -2.50
C GLU A 329 -25.07 -10.03 -2.49
N PHE A 330 -25.60 -9.48 -3.60
CA PHE A 330 -26.98 -9.03 -3.74
C PHE A 330 -27.61 -9.67 -4.97
N GLY A 331 -28.75 -10.35 -4.77
CA GLY A 331 -29.37 -11.14 -5.84
C GLY A 331 -28.49 -12.28 -6.36
N GLY A 332 -27.57 -12.79 -5.54
CA GLY A 332 -26.59 -13.82 -5.93
C GLY A 332 -25.41 -13.28 -6.75
N VAL A 333 -25.29 -11.97 -6.92
CA VAL A 333 -24.17 -11.28 -7.61
C VAL A 333 -23.26 -10.62 -6.58
N GLN A 334 -21.97 -10.95 -6.62
CA GLN A 334 -20.97 -10.32 -5.74
C GLN A 334 -20.51 -8.99 -6.32
N TYR A 335 -20.49 -7.94 -5.51
CA TYR A 335 -19.99 -6.61 -5.90
C TYR A 335 -18.65 -6.34 -5.24
N ILE A 336 -17.65 -6.00 -6.08
CA ILE A 336 -16.25 -5.76 -5.66
C ILE A 336 -15.83 -4.36 -6.09
N GLU A 337 -15.35 -3.59 -5.15
CA GLU A 337 -14.89 -2.21 -5.31
C GLU A 337 -13.35 -2.15 -5.24
N ASP A 338 -12.71 -1.70 -6.32
CA ASP A 338 -11.26 -1.47 -6.42
C ASP A 338 -10.96 -0.12 -7.10
N SER A 339 -11.60 0.95 -6.63
CA SER A 339 -11.47 2.28 -7.21
C SER A 339 -10.04 2.84 -7.14
N LEU A 340 -9.22 2.33 -6.20
CA LEU A 340 -7.79 2.67 -6.09
C LEU A 340 -6.94 2.05 -7.21
N ALA A 341 -7.46 1.14 -8.01
CA ALA A 341 -6.79 0.63 -9.22
C ALA A 341 -6.77 1.69 -10.33
N THR A 342 -6.04 2.78 -10.10
CA THR A 342 -5.96 3.95 -10.99
C THR A 342 -4.96 3.78 -12.14
N ASN A 343 -4.38 2.59 -12.30
CA ASN A 343 -3.49 2.26 -13.41
C ASN A 343 -3.78 0.86 -13.96
N PRO A 344 -3.43 0.60 -15.24
CA PRO A 344 -3.76 -0.67 -15.90
C PRO A 344 -3.18 -1.92 -15.24
N THR A 345 -2.00 -1.84 -14.63
CA THR A 345 -1.37 -2.98 -13.95
C THR A 345 -2.12 -3.37 -12.68
N SER A 346 -2.58 -2.38 -11.91
CA SER A 346 -3.39 -2.64 -10.70
C SER A 346 -4.74 -3.25 -11.07
N ALA A 347 -5.42 -2.71 -12.10
CA ALA A 347 -6.67 -3.26 -12.58
C ALA A 347 -6.51 -4.69 -13.14
N ALA A 348 -5.40 -4.97 -13.83
CA ALA A 348 -5.07 -6.32 -14.30
C ALA A 348 -4.92 -7.31 -13.14
N ALA A 349 -4.28 -6.90 -12.04
CA ALA A 349 -4.15 -7.72 -10.84
C ALA A 349 -5.52 -8.02 -10.20
N ALA A 350 -6.42 -7.02 -10.16
CA ALA A 350 -7.78 -7.20 -9.67
C ALA A 350 -8.57 -8.20 -10.54
N ILE A 351 -8.49 -8.07 -11.87
CA ILE A 351 -9.13 -8.98 -12.83
C ILE A 351 -8.62 -10.42 -12.63
N ALA A 352 -7.31 -10.60 -12.54
CA ALA A 352 -6.68 -11.92 -12.35
C ALA A 352 -7.03 -12.58 -11.00
N SER A 353 -7.56 -11.82 -10.05
CA SER A 353 -7.94 -12.32 -8.72
C SER A 353 -9.36 -12.90 -8.67
N LEU A 354 -10.14 -12.76 -9.74
CA LEU A 354 -11.50 -13.27 -9.79
C LEU A 354 -11.53 -14.77 -10.04
N ASP A 355 -12.41 -15.47 -9.30
CA ASP A 355 -12.62 -16.92 -9.36
C ASP A 355 -13.99 -17.31 -9.96
N ARG A 356 -14.79 -16.32 -10.39
CA ARG A 356 -16.15 -16.50 -10.94
C ARG A 356 -16.38 -15.60 -12.16
N PRO A 357 -17.33 -15.90 -13.04
CA PRO A 357 -17.65 -15.05 -14.18
C PRO A 357 -17.95 -13.63 -13.74
N PHE A 358 -17.59 -12.64 -14.54
CA PHE A 358 -17.67 -11.24 -14.08
C PHE A 358 -18.06 -10.24 -15.16
N VAL A 359 -18.57 -9.10 -14.71
CA VAL A 359 -18.73 -7.86 -15.46
C VAL A 359 -17.72 -6.85 -14.92
N LEU A 360 -16.87 -6.31 -15.79
CA LEU A 360 -15.88 -5.30 -15.45
C LEU A 360 -16.40 -3.89 -15.72
N ILE A 361 -16.30 -2.98 -14.75
CA ILE A 361 -16.48 -1.54 -14.95
C ILE A 361 -15.10 -0.90 -14.93
N ALA A 362 -14.70 -0.25 -16.03
CA ALA A 362 -13.37 0.34 -16.20
C ALA A 362 -13.41 1.71 -16.88
N GLY A 363 -12.34 2.50 -16.74
CA GLY A 363 -12.17 3.81 -17.36
C GLY A 363 -12.13 4.97 -16.38
N GLY A 364 -11.99 6.17 -16.92
CA GLY A 364 -11.74 7.42 -16.22
C GLY A 364 -10.78 8.30 -17.01
N ALA A 365 -9.97 9.10 -16.33
CA ALA A 365 -8.95 9.96 -16.92
C ALA A 365 -7.57 9.29 -16.95
N ARG A 366 -6.89 9.38 -18.08
CA ARG A 366 -5.47 9.05 -18.22
C ARG A 366 -4.87 9.90 -19.37
N PRO A 367 -4.43 11.11 -19.07
CA PRO A 367 -3.86 12.00 -20.08
C PRO A 367 -2.68 11.32 -20.81
N GLN A 368 -2.59 11.53 -22.12
CA GLN A 368 -1.53 10.99 -22.99
C GLN A 368 -1.47 9.47 -23.09
N ALA A 369 -2.49 8.72 -22.61
CA ALA A 369 -2.54 7.28 -22.77
C ALA A 369 -2.75 6.88 -24.25
N SER A 370 -2.24 5.69 -24.57
CA SER A 370 -2.50 4.95 -25.81
C SER A 370 -3.25 3.65 -25.49
N ALA A 371 -3.79 2.98 -26.50
CA ALA A 371 -4.43 1.66 -26.30
C ALA A 371 -3.43 0.60 -25.78
N GLU A 372 -2.15 0.70 -26.13
CA GLU A 372 -1.09 -0.22 -25.66
C GLU A 372 -0.86 -0.15 -24.15
N ASP A 373 -1.09 1.00 -23.52
CA ASP A 373 -1.00 1.14 -22.06
C ASP A 373 -1.98 0.23 -21.32
N PHE A 374 -3.11 -0.15 -21.96
CA PHE A 374 -4.13 -1.01 -21.40
C PHE A 374 -3.93 -2.50 -21.70
N ARG A 375 -2.86 -2.87 -22.40
CA ARG A 375 -2.51 -4.25 -22.69
C ARG A 375 -2.48 -5.16 -21.45
N PRO A 376 -1.95 -4.75 -20.29
CA PRO A 376 -2.01 -5.58 -19.08
C PRO A 376 -3.44 -6.00 -18.69
N MET A 377 -4.43 -5.10 -18.84
CA MET A 377 -5.82 -5.43 -18.55
C MET A 377 -6.39 -6.41 -19.59
N ALA A 378 -6.10 -6.20 -20.87
CA ALA A 378 -6.53 -7.11 -21.94
C ALA A 378 -5.94 -8.52 -21.77
N ASP A 379 -4.67 -8.60 -21.38
CA ASP A 379 -3.99 -9.87 -21.10
C ASP A 379 -4.61 -10.57 -19.88
N ALA A 380 -4.92 -9.83 -18.81
CA ALA A 380 -5.60 -10.37 -17.65
C ALA A 380 -7.00 -10.91 -17.98
N VAL A 381 -7.79 -10.18 -18.76
CA VAL A 381 -9.13 -10.63 -19.24
C VAL A 381 -9.02 -11.92 -20.05
N ARG A 382 -8.00 -12.06 -20.90
CA ARG A 382 -7.78 -13.27 -21.73
C ARG A 382 -7.28 -14.47 -20.91
N SER A 383 -6.45 -14.23 -19.91
CA SER A 383 -5.72 -15.28 -19.17
C SER A 383 -6.41 -15.73 -17.89
N THR A 384 -7.37 -14.95 -17.38
CA THR A 384 -8.10 -15.34 -16.16
C THR A 384 -8.94 -16.61 -16.40
N ALA A 385 -8.99 -17.48 -15.40
CA ALA A 385 -9.82 -18.70 -15.45
C ALA A 385 -11.32 -18.36 -15.42
N ALA A 386 -11.68 -17.20 -14.92
CA ALA A 386 -13.05 -16.72 -14.82
C ALA A 386 -13.42 -15.89 -16.09
N PRO A 387 -14.48 -16.26 -16.83
CA PRO A 387 -14.82 -15.56 -18.07
C PRO A 387 -15.39 -14.15 -17.80
N ALA A 388 -14.87 -13.16 -18.52
CA ALA A 388 -15.47 -11.83 -18.58
C ALA A 388 -16.74 -11.87 -19.46
N LYS A 389 -17.89 -11.57 -18.87
CA LYS A 389 -19.17 -11.48 -19.60
C LYS A 389 -19.32 -10.18 -20.36
N ALA A 390 -18.85 -9.09 -19.78
CA ALA A 390 -18.85 -7.78 -20.40
C ALA A 390 -17.80 -6.85 -19.78
N VAL A 391 -17.41 -5.83 -20.54
CA VAL A 391 -16.66 -4.67 -20.07
C VAL A 391 -17.48 -3.42 -20.32
N LEU A 392 -17.74 -2.66 -19.27
CA LEU A 392 -18.52 -1.43 -19.25
C LEU A 392 -17.57 -0.26 -19.03
N LEU A 393 -17.48 0.62 -20.00
CA LEU A 393 -16.45 1.65 -20.06
C LEU A 393 -17.02 3.04 -19.74
N ILE A 394 -16.38 3.75 -18.83
CA ILE A 394 -16.75 5.12 -18.43
C ILE A 394 -15.59 6.08 -18.67
N GLY A 395 -15.90 7.38 -18.71
CA GLY A 395 -14.92 8.45 -18.72
C GLY A 395 -14.19 8.66 -20.04
N SER A 396 -13.23 9.56 -20.02
CA SER A 396 -12.54 10.08 -21.20
C SER A 396 -11.66 9.05 -21.92
N THR A 397 -11.17 8.02 -21.23
CA THR A 397 -10.34 6.94 -21.81
C THR A 397 -11.14 5.79 -22.39
N ALA A 398 -12.47 5.80 -22.29
CA ALA A 398 -13.32 4.70 -22.73
C ALA A 398 -13.09 4.28 -24.20
N PRO A 399 -12.85 5.18 -25.19
CA PRO A 399 -12.53 4.77 -26.56
C PRO A 399 -11.23 3.95 -26.66
N LEU A 400 -10.18 4.35 -25.95
CA LEU A 400 -8.88 3.65 -25.92
C LEU A 400 -8.99 2.28 -25.28
N LEU A 401 -9.71 2.19 -24.17
CA LEU A 401 -9.98 0.92 -23.47
C LEU A 401 -10.82 -0.02 -24.34
N ARG A 402 -11.81 0.49 -25.08
CA ARG A 402 -12.56 -0.31 -26.03
C ARG A 402 -11.64 -0.96 -27.06
N ASP A 403 -10.77 -0.17 -27.68
CA ASP A 403 -9.86 -0.65 -28.72
C ASP A 403 -8.88 -1.71 -28.17
N ALA A 404 -8.43 -1.58 -26.92
CA ALA A 404 -7.56 -2.54 -26.25
C ALA A 404 -8.29 -3.83 -25.80
N LEU A 405 -9.52 -3.72 -25.28
CA LEU A 405 -10.23 -4.82 -24.63
C LEU A 405 -11.20 -5.58 -25.54
N ALA A 406 -11.72 -4.95 -26.63
CA ALA A 406 -12.62 -5.62 -27.55
C ALA A 406 -12.09 -6.94 -28.14
N PRO A 407 -10.77 -7.12 -28.39
CA PRO A 407 -10.25 -8.41 -28.81
C PRO A 407 -10.23 -9.50 -27.73
N ALA A 408 -10.47 -9.13 -26.46
CA ALA A 408 -10.38 -10.03 -25.30
C ALA A 408 -11.75 -10.46 -24.75
N VAL A 409 -12.84 -9.74 -25.07
CA VAL A 409 -14.18 -10.00 -24.56
C VAL A 409 -15.23 -9.69 -25.61
N ALA A 410 -16.29 -10.52 -25.69
CA ALA A 410 -17.30 -10.42 -26.71
C ALA A 410 -18.23 -9.20 -26.59
N ARG A 411 -18.36 -8.62 -25.38
CA ARG A 411 -19.26 -7.48 -25.13
C ARG A 411 -18.52 -6.34 -24.46
N VAL A 412 -18.43 -5.21 -25.16
CA VAL A 412 -17.88 -3.95 -24.65
C VAL A 412 -18.92 -2.86 -24.88
N GLU A 413 -19.30 -2.17 -23.81
CA GLU A 413 -20.27 -1.07 -23.84
C GLU A 413 -19.65 0.24 -23.36
N MET A 414 -20.00 1.33 -24.04
CA MET A 414 -19.65 2.68 -23.63
C MET A 414 -20.78 3.23 -22.77
N CYS A 415 -20.50 3.55 -21.52
CA CYS A 415 -21.47 4.08 -20.58
C CYS A 415 -21.23 5.57 -20.31
N ALA A 416 -22.29 6.36 -20.26
CA ALA A 416 -22.21 7.81 -20.04
C ALA A 416 -21.72 8.17 -18.62
N SER A 417 -22.00 7.33 -17.64
CA SER A 417 -21.65 7.53 -16.24
C SER A 417 -21.46 6.20 -15.50
N LEU A 418 -20.98 6.28 -14.27
CA LEU A 418 -20.88 5.12 -13.37
C LEU A 418 -22.26 4.51 -13.07
N GLU A 419 -23.30 5.34 -12.92
CA GLU A 419 -24.69 4.88 -12.74
C GLU A 419 -25.16 4.03 -13.90
N ALA A 420 -24.97 4.53 -15.13
CA ALA A 420 -25.34 3.77 -16.34
C ALA A 420 -24.58 2.45 -16.45
N ALA A 421 -23.29 2.44 -16.05
CA ALA A 421 -22.50 1.21 -16.03
C ALA A 421 -23.02 0.21 -14.97
N VAL A 422 -23.38 0.66 -13.77
CA VAL A 422 -23.94 -0.19 -12.73
C VAL A 422 -25.31 -0.75 -13.15
N ASP A 423 -26.15 0.06 -13.78
CA ASP A 423 -27.47 -0.40 -14.27
C ASP A 423 -27.32 -1.42 -15.41
N SER A 424 -26.37 -1.22 -16.33
CA SER A 424 -26.03 -2.21 -17.35
C SER A 424 -25.48 -3.49 -16.72
N ALA A 425 -24.58 -3.37 -15.73
CA ALA A 425 -24.03 -4.52 -15.03
C ALA A 425 -25.11 -5.40 -14.36
N ARG A 426 -26.11 -4.78 -13.74
CA ARG A 426 -27.25 -5.49 -13.13
C ARG A 426 -28.08 -6.29 -14.14
N THR A 427 -28.15 -5.83 -15.38
CA THR A 427 -28.88 -6.55 -16.45
C THR A 427 -28.08 -7.71 -17.03
N ILE A 428 -26.75 -7.63 -16.97
CA ILE A 428 -25.85 -8.63 -17.57
C ILE A 428 -25.48 -9.72 -16.58
N ALA A 429 -25.23 -9.34 -15.32
CA ALA A 429 -24.80 -10.26 -14.29
C ALA A 429 -25.95 -11.19 -13.85
N ALA A 430 -25.62 -12.45 -13.62
CA ALA A 430 -26.53 -13.47 -13.12
C ALA A 430 -26.04 -14.00 -11.75
N PRO A 431 -26.90 -14.68 -10.97
CA PRO A 431 -26.46 -15.31 -9.73
C PRO A 431 -25.21 -16.19 -9.94
N GLY A 432 -24.22 -16.02 -9.10
CA GLY A 432 -22.89 -16.66 -9.20
C GLY A 432 -21.83 -15.80 -9.89
N ASP A 433 -22.19 -14.65 -10.46
CA ASP A 433 -21.22 -13.71 -11.08
C ASP A 433 -20.67 -12.69 -10.09
N ALA A 434 -19.63 -11.97 -10.52
CA ALA A 434 -19.13 -10.76 -9.87
C ALA A 434 -19.32 -9.52 -10.75
N VAL A 435 -19.52 -8.35 -10.13
CA VAL A 435 -19.36 -7.03 -10.74
C VAL A 435 -18.16 -6.38 -10.08
N LEU A 436 -17.12 -6.13 -10.88
CA LEU A 436 -15.86 -5.54 -10.43
C LEU A 436 -15.73 -4.11 -10.94
N LEU A 437 -15.59 -3.14 -10.05
CA LEU A 437 -15.08 -1.81 -10.38
C LEU A 437 -13.56 -1.83 -10.26
N ALA A 438 -12.84 -1.89 -11.39
CA ALA A 438 -11.37 -1.75 -11.44
C ALA A 438 -11.00 -0.84 -12.62
N PRO A 439 -10.94 0.48 -12.38
CA PRO A 439 -10.95 1.47 -13.45
C PRO A 439 -9.74 1.44 -14.39
N GLY A 440 -8.53 1.12 -13.89
CA GLY A 440 -7.29 1.22 -14.66
C GLY A 440 -6.90 2.65 -15.02
N CYS A 441 -7.64 3.64 -14.52
CA CYS A 441 -7.53 5.07 -14.81
C CYS A 441 -7.79 5.91 -13.57
N GLU A 442 -7.25 7.13 -13.56
CA GLU A 442 -7.60 8.16 -12.59
C GLU A 442 -9.08 8.56 -12.71
N SER A 443 -9.63 9.23 -11.71
CA SER A 443 -11.05 9.54 -11.60
C SER A 443 -11.41 10.98 -11.94
N PHE A 444 -10.43 11.85 -12.18
CA PHE A 444 -10.57 13.31 -12.22
C PHE A 444 -11.41 13.89 -13.36
N ASP A 445 -11.87 13.07 -14.30
CA ASP A 445 -12.79 13.50 -15.37
C ASP A 445 -14.26 13.46 -14.96
N GLN A 446 -14.63 12.63 -13.96
CA GLN A 446 -16.02 12.48 -13.51
C GLN A 446 -16.15 12.64 -11.98
N PHE A 447 -15.06 12.56 -11.22
CA PHE A 447 -15.03 12.58 -9.76
C PHE A 447 -13.88 13.44 -9.23
N VAL A 448 -14.00 13.91 -8.00
CA VAL A 448 -12.94 14.67 -7.31
C VAL A 448 -11.70 13.80 -7.10
N ASP A 449 -11.90 12.54 -6.69
CA ASP A 449 -10.85 11.56 -6.50
C ASP A 449 -11.41 10.12 -6.60
N TYR A 450 -10.52 9.12 -6.44
CA TYR A 450 -10.90 7.71 -6.47
C TYR A 450 -11.85 7.32 -5.30
N ARG A 451 -11.82 8.04 -4.17
CA ARG A 451 -12.70 7.78 -3.03
C ARG A 451 -14.14 8.11 -3.39
N GLN A 452 -14.37 9.30 -3.94
CA GLN A 452 -15.70 9.69 -4.39
C GLN A 452 -16.25 8.70 -5.43
N ARG A 453 -15.41 8.19 -6.36
CA ARG A 453 -15.82 7.16 -7.31
C ARG A 453 -16.20 5.85 -6.63
N GLY A 454 -15.37 5.39 -5.67
CA GLY A 454 -15.63 4.17 -4.90
C GLY A 454 -16.85 4.28 -4.01
N ASP A 455 -17.01 5.40 -3.28
CA ASP A 455 -18.19 5.67 -2.45
C ASP A 455 -19.46 5.72 -3.29
N ARG A 456 -19.38 6.34 -4.48
CA ARG A 456 -20.52 6.39 -5.41
C ARG A 456 -20.89 5.00 -5.91
N PHE A 457 -19.91 4.17 -6.24
CA PHE A 457 -20.16 2.77 -6.62
C PHE A 457 -20.81 2.01 -5.46
N ALA A 458 -20.26 2.12 -4.25
CA ALA A 458 -20.82 1.48 -3.06
C ALA A 458 -22.28 1.92 -2.81
N ALA A 459 -22.55 3.23 -2.89
CA ALA A 459 -23.91 3.76 -2.71
C ALA A 459 -24.91 3.28 -3.78
N LEU A 460 -24.42 3.00 -5.00
CA LEU A 460 -25.26 2.46 -6.06
C LEU A 460 -25.61 0.98 -5.85
N VAL A 461 -24.69 0.18 -5.30
CA VAL A 461 -24.87 -1.27 -5.24
C VAL A 461 -25.38 -1.79 -3.90
N LEU A 462 -25.12 -1.05 -2.81
CA LEU A 462 -25.60 -1.42 -1.49
C LEU A 462 -27.11 -1.17 -1.34
N PRO A 463 -27.85 -2.04 -0.64
CA PRO A 463 -29.22 -1.75 -0.23
C PRO A 463 -29.30 -0.48 0.61
N ASN A 464 -30.42 0.25 0.50
CA ASN A 464 -30.62 1.55 1.19
C ASN A 464 -30.52 1.46 2.73
N ASP A 465 -30.53 0.27 3.31
CA ASP A 465 -30.53 0.04 4.76
C ASP A 465 -29.12 -0.25 5.32
N VAL A 466 -28.09 -0.28 4.46
CA VAL A 466 -26.69 -0.55 4.86
C VAL A 466 -25.92 0.78 4.88
N VAL A 467 -25.55 1.22 6.09
CA VAL A 467 -24.63 2.36 6.26
C VAL A 467 -23.20 1.88 6.00
N VAL A 468 -22.49 2.56 5.10
CA VAL A 468 -21.10 2.25 4.67
C VAL A 468 -20.06 2.66 5.72
#